data_4ab60c190ccdcff3e07c80c9913c2f40
#
_entry.id   4ab60c190ccdcff3e07c80c9913c2f40
#
_cell.length_a   1.000
_cell.length_b   1.000
_cell.length_c   1.000
_cell.angle_alpha   90.00
_cell.angle_beta   90.00
_cell.angle_gamma   90.00
#
_symmetry.space_group_name_H-M   'P 1'
#
loop_
_entity.id
_entity.type
_entity.pdbx_description
1 polymer ?
#
loop_
_entity_poly.entity_id
_entity_poly.type
_entity_poly.pdbx_seq_one_letter_code
_entity_poly.pdbx_strand_id
1 'polypeptide(L)'
;MLFRSVKGVASLGNVPYYLISTNPAVKSIADFSGKDRIALPAVGVSVQSRYLQLASAKRWGDGGFNKLDALTVTLPHPEASAAIIKGGTEINAHFANPPFQEQELAANPQARVVLNTYELLGGPSSASALYSTEAYRQHNPKTYQAFVAALGDAATLIRTQPELAADIYIRVNHAKIDRELLVKLIKDPAYQFKLTPQNTLQLADFMGRVGALKKRPLSVSEYFFQDAHNVQGS
;
A
#
# COMPACT_ATOMS: atom_id res chain seq x y z
N MET A 1 14.91 -5.34 23.21
CA MET A 1 16.19 -5.03 22.56
C MET A 1 16.34 -5.58 21.13
N LEU A 2 15.27 -6.09 20.52
CA LEU A 2 15.31 -6.84 19.25
C LEU A 2 15.07 -5.99 17.97
N PHE A 3 14.60 -4.76 18.08
CA PHE A 3 14.16 -3.99 16.90
C PHE A 3 15.19 -3.01 16.30
N ARG A 4 16.42 -2.94 16.84
CA ARG A 4 17.48 -2.07 16.28
C ARG A 4 18.23 -2.68 15.08
N SER A 5 17.95 -3.93 14.74
CA SER A 5 18.64 -4.68 13.70
C SER A 5 17.76 -5.14 12.54
N VAL A 6 16.52 -4.62 12.43
CA VAL A 6 15.62 -4.98 11.33
C VAL A 6 15.74 -3.91 10.25
N LYS A 7 15.97 -4.35 9.01
CA LYS A 7 15.99 -3.48 7.81
C LYS A 7 15.23 -4.11 6.65
N GLY A 8 14.76 -3.26 5.76
CA GLY A 8 14.17 -3.69 4.50
C GLY A 8 15.19 -4.40 3.63
N VAL A 9 14.76 -5.47 3.00
CA VAL A 9 15.54 -6.30 2.08
C VAL A 9 15.23 -5.91 0.63
N ALA A 10 13.94 -5.71 0.34
CA ALA A 10 13.45 -5.38 -0.99
C ALA A 10 12.04 -4.76 -0.88
N SER A 11 11.64 -4.01 -1.88
CA SER A 11 10.24 -3.74 -2.16
C SER A 11 9.59 -5.00 -2.76
N LEU A 12 8.28 -5.14 -2.60
CA LEU A 12 7.49 -6.16 -3.30
C LEU A 12 6.76 -5.58 -4.53
N GLY A 13 7.10 -4.35 -4.90
CA GLY A 13 6.54 -3.64 -6.03
C GLY A 13 5.94 -2.29 -5.66
N ASN A 14 5.59 -1.54 -6.70
CA ASN A 14 4.88 -0.27 -6.57
C ASN A 14 3.45 -0.47 -7.04
N VAL A 15 2.50 -0.10 -6.21
CA VAL A 15 1.07 -0.15 -6.54
C VAL A 15 0.37 1.08 -5.94
N PRO A 16 -0.55 1.71 -6.67
CA PRO A 16 -1.35 2.78 -6.10
C PRO A 16 -2.38 2.20 -5.14
N TYR A 17 -2.63 2.84 -4.02
CA TYR A 17 -3.78 2.58 -3.15
C TYR A 17 -4.80 3.69 -3.32
N TYR A 18 -6.07 3.34 -3.37
CA TYR A 18 -7.16 4.28 -3.57
C TYR A 18 -8.05 4.40 -2.35
N LEU A 19 -8.29 5.62 -1.91
CA LEU A 19 -9.43 5.90 -1.07
C LEU A 19 -10.65 6.06 -1.98
N ILE A 20 -11.59 5.14 -1.87
CA ILE A 20 -12.81 5.08 -2.66
C ILE A 20 -13.97 5.52 -1.79
N SER A 21 -14.91 6.30 -2.33
CA SER A 21 -16.17 6.63 -1.67
C SER A 21 -17.35 6.44 -2.61
N THR A 22 -18.48 6.01 -2.05
CA THR A 22 -19.79 5.94 -2.70
C THR A 22 -20.68 7.14 -2.37
N ASN A 23 -20.27 8.00 -1.40
CA ASN A 23 -20.99 9.21 -1.07
C ASN A 23 -20.80 10.27 -2.17
N PRO A 24 -21.88 10.70 -2.91
CA PRO A 24 -21.76 11.65 -4.01
C PRO A 24 -21.27 13.04 -3.58
N ALA A 25 -21.40 13.40 -2.31
CA ALA A 25 -20.93 14.67 -1.79
C ALA A 25 -19.42 14.71 -1.53
N VAL A 26 -18.77 13.53 -1.39
CA VAL A 26 -17.35 13.43 -1.11
C VAL A 26 -16.57 13.37 -2.43
N LYS A 27 -15.86 14.44 -2.78
CA LYS A 27 -15.01 14.56 -3.96
C LYS A 27 -13.53 14.64 -3.61
N SER A 28 -13.22 14.99 -2.37
CA SER A 28 -11.89 15.11 -1.80
C SER A 28 -11.89 14.69 -0.34
N ILE A 29 -10.73 14.53 0.27
CA ILE A 29 -10.65 14.22 1.71
C ILE A 29 -11.22 15.32 2.60
N ALA A 30 -11.37 16.54 2.10
CA ALA A 30 -11.93 17.67 2.85
C ALA A 30 -13.46 17.61 2.98
N ASP A 31 -14.13 16.80 2.16
CA ASP A 31 -15.58 16.70 2.12
C ASP A 31 -16.15 15.64 3.07
N PHE A 32 -15.26 14.82 3.67
CA PHE A 32 -15.67 13.83 4.68
C PHE A 32 -16.24 14.53 5.93
N SER A 33 -17.31 13.97 6.45
CA SER A 33 -18.06 14.49 7.59
C SER A 33 -18.37 13.39 8.61
N GLY A 34 -18.96 13.73 9.74
CA GLY A 34 -19.38 12.77 10.77
C GLY A 34 -20.38 11.69 10.31
N LYS A 35 -20.94 11.83 9.11
CA LYS A 35 -21.84 10.85 8.47
C LYS A 35 -21.10 9.77 7.69
N ASP A 36 -19.80 9.93 7.48
CA ASP A 36 -19.00 9.01 6.68
C ASP A 36 -18.26 8.02 7.57
N ARG A 37 -18.02 6.83 7.04
CA ARG A 37 -17.21 5.78 7.68
C ARG A 37 -16.22 5.23 6.65
N ILE A 38 -14.94 5.39 6.97
CA ILE A 38 -13.81 4.99 6.12
C ILE A 38 -13.25 3.67 6.65
N ALA A 39 -13.46 2.59 5.94
CA ALA A 39 -12.90 1.30 6.28
C ALA A 39 -11.39 1.26 6.01
N LEU A 40 -10.64 0.71 6.96
CA LEU A 40 -9.19 0.47 6.90
C LEU A 40 -8.89 -0.91 7.50
N PRO A 41 -7.83 -1.62 7.08
CA PRO A 41 -7.47 -2.92 7.69
C PRO A 41 -7.10 -2.83 9.17
N ALA A 42 -6.48 -1.72 9.59
CA ALA A 42 -6.16 -1.45 10.99
C ALA A 42 -6.02 0.06 11.22
N VAL A 43 -6.92 0.62 12.03
CA VAL A 43 -6.93 2.04 12.37
C VAL A 43 -5.64 2.41 13.12
N GLY A 44 -5.00 3.52 12.72
CA GLY A 44 -3.78 4.04 13.35
C GLY A 44 -2.51 3.22 13.12
N VAL A 45 -2.58 2.07 12.44
CA VAL A 45 -1.44 1.15 12.28
C VAL A 45 -1.17 0.81 10.82
N SER A 46 -2.21 0.50 10.03
CA SER A 46 -2.05 0.12 8.63
C SER A 46 -1.42 1.22 7.78
N VAL A 47 -0.78 0.85 6.68
CA VAL A 47 -0.20 1.81 5.74
C VAL A 47 -1.28 2.75 5.17
N GLN A 48 -2.49 2.25 4.94
CA GLN A 48 -3.64 3.06 4.52
C GLN A 48 -3.99 4.15 5.54
N SER A 49 -3.98 3.80 6.84
CA SER A 49 -4.18 4.79 7.89
C SER A 49 -3.08 5.86 7.86
N ARG A 50 -1.83 5.47 7.64
CA ARG A 50 -0.70 6.42 7.54
C ARG A 50 -0.78 7.29 6.29
N TYR A 51 -1.25 6.76 5.16
CA TYR A 51 -1.48 7.57 3.96
C TYR A 51 -2.64 8.55 4.15
N LEU A 52 -3.72 8.15 4.82
CA LEU A 52 -4.83 9.06 5.15
C LEU A 52 -4.34 10.20 6.05
N GLN A 53 -3.54 9.88 7.07
CA GLN A 53 -2.92 10.87 7.95
C GLN A 53 -1.94 11.79 7.21
N LEU A 54 -1.12 11.26 6.31
CA LEU A 54 -0.23 12.08 5.46
C LEU A 54 -1.03 13.03 4.57
N ALA A 55 -2.12 12.55 3.95
CA ALA A 55 -3.01 13.38 3.15
C ALA A 55 -3.67 14.48 3.99
N SER A 56 -4.12 14.14 5.20
CA SER A 56 -4.66 15.10 6.17
C SER A 56 -3.62 16.15 6.56
N ALA A 57 -2.38 15.75 6.84
CA ALA A 57 -1.29 16.68 7.14
C ALA A 57 -0.97 17.61 5.96
N LYS A 58 -0.93 17.09 4.73
CA LYS A 58 -0.75 17.92 3.53
C LYS A 58 -1.89 18.93 3.33
N ARG A 59 -3.11 18.58 3.73
CA ARG A 59 -4.30 19.45 3.57
C ARG A 59 -4.46 20.46 4.69
N TRP A 60 -4.16 20.09 5.95
CA TRP A 60 -4.47 20.90 7.16
C TRP A 60 -3.23 21.20 8.04
N GLY A 61 -2.03 20.85 7.58
CA GLY A 61 -0.81 20.95 8.36
C GLY A 61 -0.59 19.74 9.29
N ASP A 62 0.63 19.59 9.79
CA ASP A 62 0.99 18.45 10.67
C ASP A 62 0.11 18.38 11.94
N GLY A 63 -0.34 19.51 12.49
CA GLY A 63 -1.28 19.52 13.62
C GLY A 63 -2.67 18.96 13.30
N GLY A 64 -3.04 18.85 12.03
CA GLY A 64 -4.32 18.30 11.57
C GLY A 64 -4.22 16.89 10.99
N PHE A 65 -3.09 16.21 11.18
CA PHE A 65 -2.84 14.91 10.55
C PHE A 65 -3.88 13.83 10.91
N ASN A 66 -4.43 13.86 12.10
CA ASN A 66 -5.40 12.89 12.62
C ASN A 66 -6.87 13.31 12.47
N LYS A 67 -7.15 14.38 11.72
CA LYS A 67 -8.49 14.96 11.61
C LYS A 67 -9.56 13.99 11.11
N LEU A 68 -9.19 13.03 10.28
CA LEU A 68 -10.10 12.01 9.76
C LEU A 68 -10.10 10.71 10.58
N ASP A 69 -9.23 10.54 11.57
CA ASP A 69 -9.12 9.30 12.33
C ASP A 69 -10.43 8.88 13.01
N ALA A 70 -11.21 9.85 13.51
CA ALA A 70 -12.51 9.60 14.13
C ALA A 70 -13.57 9.03 13.17
N LEU A 71 -13.36 9.13 11.85
CA LEU A 71 -14.24 8.59 10.81
C LEU A 71 -13.79 7.19 10.38
N THR A 72 -12.62 6.70 10.83
CA THR A 72 -12.07 5.43 10.40
C THR A 72 -12.59 4.27 11.24
N VAL A 73 -12.78 3.13 10.58
CA VAL A 73 -13.18 1.87 11.22
C VAL A 73 -12.27 0.73 10.76
N THR A 74 -11.93 -0.18 11.67
CA THR A 74 -11.17 -1.39 11.32
C THR A 74 -12.10 -2.39 10.67
N LEU A 75 -11.82 -2.73 9.41
CA LEU A 75 -12.54 -3.74 8.66
C LEU A 75 -11.59 -4.36 7.62
N PRO A 76 -11.48 -5.70 7.55
CA PRO A 76 -10.65 -6.36 6.55
C PRO A 76 -11.10 -6.01 5.12
N HIS A 77 -10.15 -6.02 4.17
CA HIS A 77 -10.44 -5.63 2.78
C HIS A 77 -11.58 -6.38 2.11
N PRO A 78 -11.74 -7.73 2.26
CA PRO A 78 -12.85 -8.45 1.63
C PRO A 78 -14.21 -7.94 2.10
N GLU A 79 -14.38 -7.72 3.42
CA GLU A 79 -15.64 -7.23 4.02
C GLU A 79 -15.89 -5.76 3.68
N ALA A 80 -14.85 -4.93 3.68
CA ALA A 80 -14.94 -3.53 3.28
C ALA A 80 -15.34 -3.41 1.80
N SER A 81 -14.71 -4.19 0.92
CA SER A 81 -15.02 -4.23 -0.50
C SER A 81 -16.45 -4.69 -0.75
N ALA A 82 -16.91 -5.73 -0.06
CA ALA A 82 -18.29 -6.18 -0.15
C ALA A 82 -19.29 -5.09 0.25
N ALA A 83 -18.99 -4.30 1.29
CA ALA A 83 -19.82 -3.18 1.71
C ALA A 83 -19.88 -2.06 0.66
N ILE A 84 -18.75 -1.70 0.04
CA ILE A 84 -18.69 -0.71 -1.05
C ILE A 84 -19.45 -1.19 -2.29
N ILE A 85 -19.25 -2.46 -2.68
CA ILE A 85 -19.93 -3.04 -3.85
C ILE A 85 -21.44 -3.08 -3.65
N LYS A 86 -21.89 -3.53 -2.48
CA LYS A 86 -23.31 -3.59 -2.14
C LYS A 86 -23.94 -2.21 -2.07
N GLY A 87 -23.22 -1.22 -1.55
CA GLY A 87 -23.76 0.11 -1.26
C GLY A 87 -24.81 0.12 -0.15
N GLY A 88 -25.24 1.34 0.24
CA GLY A 88 -26.34 1.52 1.21
C GLY A 88 -26.02 1.04 2.64
N THR A 89 -24.74 0.83 2.98
CA THR A 89 -24.27 0.47 4.31
C THR A 89 -23.73 1.70 5.04
N GLU A 90 -23.44 1.57 6.36
CA GLU A 90 -22.74 2.62 7.11
C GLU A 90 -21.33 2.87 6.55
N ILE A 91 -20.68 1.83 6.00
CA ILE A 91 -19.39 1.93 5.34
C ILE A 91 -19.61 2.49 3.94
N ASN A 92 -19.25 3.74 3.74
CA ASN A 92 -19.39 4.45 2.48
C ASN A 92 -18.07 4.93 1.87
N ALA A 93 -16.95 4.57 2.52
CA ALA A 93 -15.61 4.74 1.98
C ALA A 93 -14.68 3.60 2.41
N HIS A 94 -13.74 3.24 1.55
CA HIS A 94 -12.73 2.24 1.81
C HIS A 94 -11.38 2.70 1.27
N PHE A 95 -10.36 2.68 2.12
CA PHE A 95 -9.00 2.87 1.64
C PHE A 95 -8.46 1.50 1.22
N ALA A 96 -8.70 1.19 -0.02
CA ALA A 96 -8.50 -0.12 -0.62
C ALA A 96 -7.06 -0.31 -1.13
N ASN A 97 -6.77 -1.54 -1.47
CA ASN A 97 -5.58 -1.95 -2.22
C ASN A 97 -6.01 -2.88 -3.37
N PRO A 98 -5.15 -3.10 -4.37
CA PRO A 98 -5.41 -4.09 -5.41
C PRO A 98 -5.58 -5.51 -4.84
N PRO A 99 -6.48 -6.32 -5.37
CA PRO A 99 -7.40 -6.05 -6.49
C PRO A 99 -8.77 -5.50 -6.04
N PHE A 100 -8.98 -5.22 -4.76
CA PHE A 100 -10.28 -4.81 -4.22
C PHE A 100 -10.74 -3.47 -4.79
N GLN A 101 -9.84 -2.50 -4.91
CA GLN A 101 -10.16 -1.18 -5.46
C GLN A 101 -10.70 -1.25 -6.90
N GLU A 102 -10.15 -2.13 -7.73
CA GLU A 102 -10.61 -2.32 -9.11
C GLU A 102 -11.97 -3.05 -9.15
N GLN A 103 -12.17 -4.02 -8.27
CA GLN A 103 -13.44 -4.72 -8.13
C GLN A 103 -14.56 -3.76 -7.69
N GLU A 104 -14.28 -2.88 -6.73
CA GLU A 104 -15.22 -1.86 -6.25
C GLU A 104 -15.61 -0.88 -7.36
N LEU A 105 -14.61 -0.35 -8.08
CA LEU A 105 -14.85 0.60 -9.17
C LEU A 105 -15.58 -0.03 -10.36
N ALA A 106 -15.36 -1.32 -10.63
CA ALA A 106 -16.05 -2.04 -11.69
C ALA A 106 -17.49 -2.41 -11.32
N ALA A 107 -17.74 -2.78 -10.06
CA ALA A 107 -19.02 -3.32 -9.63
C ALA A 107 -20.03 -2.27 -9.15
N ASN A 108 -19.57 -1.12 -8.63
CA ASN A 108 -20.45 -0.07 -8.12
C ASN A 108 -20.25 1.24 -8.90
N PRO A 109 -21.23 1.67 -9.73
CA PRO A 109 -21.16 2.92 -10.51
C PRO A 109 -21.08 4.20 -9.65
N GLN A 110 -21.44 4.12 -8.36
CA GLN A 110 -21.31 5.24 -7.43
C GLN A 110 -19.91 5.33 -6.82
N ALA A 111 -19.12 4.25 -6.88
CA ALA A 111 -17.76 4.23 -6.37
C ALA A 111 -16.85 5.13 -7.21
N ARG A 112 -16.06 5.96 -6.54
CA ARG A 112 -15.08 6.84 -7.19
C ARG A 112 -13.84 6.99 -6.32
N VAL A 113 -12.72 7.23 -6.97
CA VAL A 113 -11.46 7.54 -6.30
C VAL A 113 -11.51 8.97 -5.74
N VAL A 114 -11.27 9.10 -4.45
CA VAL A 114 -11.18 10.36 -3.71
C VAL A 114 -9.73 10.75 -3.44
N LEU A 115 -8.86 9.74 -3.28
CA LEU A 115 -7.42 9.91 -3.08
C LEU A 115 -6.68 8.76 -3.77
N ASN A 116 -5.62 9.09 -4.48
CA ASN A 116 -4.66 8.17 -5.08
C ASN A 116 -3.29 8.39 -4.43
N THR A 117 -2.67 7.33 -3.89
CA THR A 117 -1.37 7.46 -3.20
C THR A 117 -0.24 7.87 -4.12
N TYR A 118 -0.28 7.56 -5.41
CA TYR A 118 0.72 8.04 -6.37
C TYR A 118 0.63 9.56 -6.56
N GLU A 119 -0.58 10.10 -6.65
CA GLU A 119 -0.78 11.56 -6.70
C GLU A 119 -0.36 12.22 -5.38
N LEU A 120 -0.70 11.60 -4.25
CA LEU A 120 -0.33 12.07 -2.91
C LEU A 120 1.19 12.18 -2.76
N LEU A 121 1.94 11.22 -3.31
CA LEU A 121 3.39 11.11 -3.17
C LEU A 121 4.18 11.68 -4.34
N GLY A 122 3.49 12.10 -5.42
CA GLY A 122 4.11 12.64 -6.63
C GLY A 122 4.69 11.59 -7.58
N GLY A 123 4.24 10.34 -7.48
CA GLY A 123 4.64 9.26 -8.38
C GLY A 123 4.54 7.86 -7.77
N PRO A 124 4.97 6.84 -8.52
CA PRO A 124 5.00 5.46 -8.05
C PRO A 124 5.74 5.33 -6.72
N SER A 125 5.17 4.54 -5.81
CA SER A 125 5.71 4.32 -4.47
C SER A 125 5.55 2.88 -4.04
N SER A 126 6.53 2.41 -3.25
CA SER A 126 6.49 1.07 -2.65
C SER A 126 5.60 1.07 -1.43
N ALA A 127 4.55 0.26 -1.48
CA ALA A 127 3.59 0.14 -0.39
C ALA A 127 3.90 -1.03 0.56
N SER A 128 4.68 -2.01 0.08
CA SER A 128 5.07 -3.19 0.84
C SER A 128 6.56 -3.45 0.71
N ALA A 129 7.18 -3.90 1.78
CA ALA A 129 8.59 -4.27 1.81
C ALA A 129 8.80 -5.59 2.56
N LEU A 130 9.72 -6.39 2.05
CA LEU A 130 10.30 -7.49 2.80
C LEU A 130 11.34 -6.94 3.77
N TYR A 131 11.41 -7.48 4.97
CA TYR A 131 12.41 -7.09 5.96
C TYR A 131 13.09 -8.32 6.57
N SER A 132 14.31 -8.13 7.08
CA SER A 132 15.08 -9.14 7.78
C SER A 132 15.85 -8.53 8.94
N THR A 133 16.28 -9.37 9.89
CA THR A 133 17.25 -8.96 10.88
C THR A 133 18.65 -8.96 10.29
N GLU A 134 19.50 -8.04 10.75
CA GLU A 134 20.92 -8.03 10.37
C GLU A 134 21.62 -9.32 10.79
N ALA A 135 21.29 -9.85 11.97
CA ALA A 135 21.81 -11.12 12.45
C ALA A 135 21.47 -12.28 11.51
N TYR A 136 20.22 -12.39 11.03
CA TYR A 136 19.86 -13.44 10.07
C TYR A 136 20.66 -13.33 8.77
N ARG A 137 20.75 -12.11 8.21
CA ARG A 137 21.50 -11.82 7.00
C ARG A 137 22.98 -12.21 7.13
N GLN A 138 23.60 -11.87 8.29
CA GLN A 138 25.01 -12.18 8.55
C GLN A 138 25.28 -13.68 8.78
N HIS A 139 24.40 -14.35 9.52
CA HIS A 139 24.58 -15.78 9.83
C HIS A 139 24.12 -16.72 8.70
N ASN A 140 23.29 -16.23 7.77
CA ASN A 140 22.73 -17.05 6.68
C ASN A 140 22.91 -16.37 5.31
N PRO A 141 24.11 -15.93 4.92
CA PRO A 141 24.30 -15.11 3.73
C PRO A 141 23.90 -15.82 2.44
N LYS A 142 24.15 -17.12 2.32
CA LYS A 142 23.78 -17.92 1.14
C LYS A 142 22.25 -18.02 1.00
N THR A 143 21.54 -18.31 2.09
CA THR A 143 20.07 -18.40 2.08
C THR A 143 19.44 -17.04 1.79
N TYR A 144 19.97 -15.98 2.39
CA TYR A 144 19.53 -14.61 2.14
C TYR A 144 19.68 -14.23 0.66
N GLN A 145 20.86 -14.47 0.07
CA GLN A 145 21.13 -14.18 -1.34
C GLN A 145 20.25 -15.01 -2.28
N ALA A 146 20.10 -16.30 -2.02
CA ALA A 146 19.23 -17.18 -2.81
C ALA A 146 17.76 -16.72 -2.77
N PHE A 147 17.29 -16.29 -1.61
CA PHE A 147 15.94 -15.78 -1.45
C PHE A 147 15.73 -14.46 -2.23
N VAL A 148 16.66 -13.52 -2.16
CA VAL A 148 16.58 -12.25 -2.92
C VAL A 148 16.63 -12.52 -4.43
N ALA A 149 17.47 -13.46 -4.88
CA ALA A 149 17.52 -13.88 -6.28
C ALA A 149 16.17 -14.47 -6.73
N ALA A 150 15.58 -15.38 -5.95
CA ALA A 150 14.29 -15.98 -6.26
C ALA A 150 13.15 -14.94 -6.32
N LEU A 151 13.19 -13.88 -5.50
CA LEU A 151 12.28 -12.75 -5.63
C LEU A 151 12.46 -12.02 -6.97
N GLY A 152 13.71 -11.84 -7.43
CA GLY A 152 14.02 -11.25 -8.73
C GLY A 152 13.46 -12.07 -9.89
N ASP A 153 13.61 -13.39 -9.81
CA ASP A 153 13.07 -14.34 -10.79
C ASP A 153 11.53 -14.27 -10.81
N ALA A 154 10.90 -14.24 -9.64
CA ALA A 154 9.44 -14.09 -9.52
C ALA A 154 8.94 -12.77 -10.12
N ALA A 155 9.61 -11.65 -9.82
CA ALA A 155 9.26 -10.35 -10.40
C ALA A 155 9.44 -10.34 -11.93
N THR A 156 10.44 -11.05 -12.44
CA THR A 156 10.67 -11.21 -13.88
C THR A 156 9.58 -12.06 -14.52
N LEU A 157 9.22 -13.20 -13.90
CA LEU A 157 8.12 -14.05 -14.37
C LEU A 157 6.81 -13.26 -14.46
N ILE A 158 6.47 -12.48 -13.46
CA ILE A 158 5.24 -11.68 -13.45
C ILE A 158 5.22 -10.72 -14.64
N ARG A 159 6.33 -10.04 -14.94
CA ARG A 159 6.42 -9.10 -16.07
C ARG A 159 6.42 -9.75 -17.43
N THR A 160 7.05 -10.94 -17.56
CA THR A 160 7.23 -11.61 -18.87
C THR A 160 6.14 -12.61 -19.19
N GLN A 161 5.45 -13.14 -18.16
CA GLN A 161 4.42 -14.16 -18.29
C GLN A 161 3.19 -13.82 -17.40
N PRO A 162 2.53 -12.68 -17.67
CA PRO A 162 1.45 -12.18 -16.80
C PRO A 162 0.26 -13.13 -16.69
N GLU A 163 -0.05 -13.89 -17.74
CA GLU A 163 -1.12 -14.90 -17.73
C GLU A 163 -0.78 -16.05 -16.77
N LEU A 164 0.44 -16.56 -16.82
CA LEU A 164 0.92 -17.61 -15.91
C LEU A 164 0.96 -17.09 -14.46
N ALA A 165 1.39 -15.84 -14.26
CA ALA A 165 1.40 -15.20 -12.94
C ALA A 165 -0.01 -15.10 -12.36
N ALA A 166 -1.00 -14.72 -13.17
CA ALA A 166 -2.41 -14.67 -12.77
C ALA A 166 -2.93 -16.07 -12.37
N ASP A 167 -2.63 -17.11 -13.17
CA ASP A 167 -3.04 -18.49 -12.88
C ASP A 167 -2.41 -19.00 -11.57
N ILE A 168 -1.14 -18.69 -11.33
CA ILE A 168 -0.45 -19.02 -10.06
C ILE A 168 -1.13 -18.32 -8.89
N TYR A 169 -1.41 -17.01 -9.01
CA TYR A 169 -2.05 -16.21 -7.96
C TYR A 169 -3.42 -16.79 -7.59
N ILE A 170 -4.28 -17.06 -8.58
CA ILE A 170 -5.62 -17.61 -8.38
C ILE A 170 -5.52 -18.97 -7.67
N ARG A 171 -4.65 -19.85 -8.15
CA ARG A 171 -4.47 -21.17 -7.59
C ARG A 171 -3.97 -21.16 -6.15
N VAL A 172 -2.92 -20.38 -5.88
CA VAL A 172 -2.25 -20.37 -4.55
C VAL A 172 -3.09 -19.70 -3.49
N ASN A 173 -3.80 -18.63 -3.86
CA ASN A 173 -4.62 -17.86 -2.91
C ASN A 173 -6.09 -18.29 -2.90
N HIS A 174 -6.50 -19.28 -3.73
CA HIS A 174 -7.91 -19.63 -3.93
C HIS A 174 -8.76 -18.40 -4.22
N ALA A 175 -8.19 -17.44 -4.98
CA ALA A 175 -8.76 -16.13 -5.17
C ALA A 175 -10.01 -16.19 -6.06
N LYS A 176 -11.08 -15.52 -5.60
CA LYS A 176 -12.33 -15.33 -6.36
C LYS A 176 -12.25 -14.01 -7.12
N ILE A 177 -11.38 -13.95 -8.10
CA ILE A 177 -11.20 -12.78 -8.97
C ILE A 177 -11.34 -13.22 -10.42
N ASP A 178 -11.90 -12.35 -11.25
CA ASP A 178 -11.90 -12.57 -12.69
C ASP A 178 -10.47 -12.60 -13.23
N ARG A 179 -10.13 -13.65 -13.98
CA ARG A 179 -8.80 -13.90 -14.50
C ARG A 179 -8.36 -12.80 -15.48
N GLU A 180 -9.26 -12.33 -16.34
CA GLU A 180 -8.92 -11.30 -17.34
C GLU A 180 -8.66 -9.97 -16.67
N LEU A 181 -9.44 -9.62 -15.63
CA LEU A 181 -9.18 -8.45 -14.79
C LEU A 181 -7.80 -8.55 -14.16
N LEU A 182 -7.44 -9.69 -13.57
CA LEU A 182 -6.13 -9.87 -12.93
C LEU A 182 -4.98 -9.73 -13.93
N VAL A 183 -5.09 -10.34 -15.10
CA VAL A 183 -4.09 -10.18 -16.18
C VAL A 183 -3.98 -8.72 -16.63
N LYS A 184 -5.11 -8.03 -16.76
CA LYS A 184 -5.12 -6.59 -17.09
C LYS A 184 -4.38 -5.78 -16.05
N LEU A 185 -4.61 -6.04 -14.76
CA LEU A 185 -3.91 -5.35 -13.66
C LEU A 185 -2.41 -5.62 -13.69
N ILE A 186 -1.99 -6.88 -13.89
CA ILE A 186 -0.57 -7.22 -13.97
C ILE A 186 0.13 -6.48 -15.13
N LYS A 187 -0.57 -6.25 -16.24
CA LYS A 187 -0.06 -5.53 -17.42
C LYS A 187 -0.15 -4.01 -17.31
N ASP A 188 -0.89 -3.48 -16.35
CA ASP A 188 -1.05 -2.04 -16.20
C ASP A 188 0.27 -1.40 -15.70
N PRO A 189 0.79 -0.35 -16.38
CA PRO A 189 2.02 0.34 -15.98
C PRO A 189 2.02 0.92 -14.57
N ALA A 190 0.84 1.16 -13.99
CA ALA A 190 0.71 1.61 -12.61
C ALA A 190 1.16 0.53 -11.60
N TYR A 191 1.12 -0.76 -11.99
CA TYR A 191 1.51 -1.91 -11.16
C TYR A 191 2.91 -2.36 -11.54
N GLN A 192 3.90 -1.98 -10.74
CA GLN A 192 5.30 -2.24 -11.05
C GLN A 192 5.88 -3.32 -10.14
N PHE A 193 6.18 -4.47 -10.68
CA PHE A 193 6.80 -5.58 -9.96
C PHE A 193 8.32 -5.40 -9.95
N LYS A 194 8.80 -4.59 -8.99
CA LYS A 194 10.20 -4.20 -8.82
C LYS A 194 10.64 -4.44 -7.38
N LEU A 195 11.86 -4.89 -7.19
CA LEU A 195 12.43 -5.10 -5.85
C LEU A 195 13.02 -3.83 -5.22
N THR A 196 13.12 -2.79 -6.02
CA THR A 196 13.64 -1.48 -5.62
C THR A 196 12.64 -0.72 -4.77
N PRO A 197 13.02 -0.27 -3.56
CA PRO A 197 12.19 0.69 -2.84
C PRO A 197 12.13 2.02 -3.61
N GLN A 198 10.92 2.54 -3.79
CA GLN A 198 10.69 3.83 -4.43
C GLN A 198 9.78 4.70 -3.57
N ASN A 199 10.14 5.98 -3.44
CA ASN A 199 9.33 7.05 -2.84
C ASN A 199 8.81 6.72 -1.42
N THR A 200 9.62 5.99 -0.63
CA THR A 200 9.24 5.57 0.73
C THR A 200 9.57 6.63 1.78
N LEU A 201 10.52 7.54 1.49
CA LEU A 201 11.04 8.50 2.46
C LEU A 201 9.99 9.53 2.89
N GLN A 202 9.10 9.97 2.00
CA GLN A 202 8.07 10.94 2.34
C GLN A 202 7.15 10.45 3.47
N LEU A 203 6.72 9.17 3.40
CA LEU A 203 5.89 8.59 4.45
C LEU A 203 6.68 8.40 5.74
N ALA A 204 7.91 7.90 5.66
CA ALA A 204 8.78 7.69 6.82
C ALA A 204 9.14 9.02 7.52
N ASP A 205 9.43 10.06 6.75
CA ASP A 205 9.66 11.42 7.25
C ASP A 205 8.42 11.97 7.97
N PHE A 206 7.25 11.88 7.32
CA PHE A 206 5.98 12.28 7.94
C PHE A 206 5.74 11.53 9.26
N MET A 207 5.91 10.21 9.28
CA MET A 207 5.73 9.42 10.50
C MET A 207 6.67 9.85 11.62
N GLY A 208 7.89 10.29 11.29
CA GLY A 208 8.84 10.87 12.23
C GLY A 208 8.37 12.23 12.76
N ARG A 209 7.85 13.11 11.89
CA ARG A 209 7.36 14.45 12.28
C ARG A 209 6.17 14.39 13.23
N VAL A 210 5.24 13.45 13.01
CA VAL A 210 4.03 13.30 13.86
C VAL A 210 4.23 12.36 15.06
N GLY A 211 5.47 11.92 15.33
CA GLY A 211 5.79 11.08 16.48
C GLY A 211 5.40 9.61 16.36
N ALA A 212 4.96 9.15 15.18
CA ALA A 212 4.65 7.74 14.93
C ALA A 212 5.93 6.88 14.84
N LEU A 213 7.06 7.47 14.51
CA LEU A 213 8.39 6.89 14.64
C LEU A 213 9.19 7.64 15.69
N LYS A 214 9.94 6.91 16.53
CA LYS A 214 10.81 7.49 17.56
C LYS A 214 11.99 8.29 16.98
N LYS A 215 12.44 7.91 15.78
CA LYS A 215 13.53 8.57 15.06
C LYS A 215 13.04 8.87 13.64
N ARG A 216 13.18 10.11 13.24
CA ARG A 216 12.92 10.56 11.86
C ARG A 216 14.08 10.10 10.97
N PRO A 217 13.85 9.26 9.95
CA PRO A 217 14.90 8.88 9.03
C PRO A 217 15.21 10.02 8.07
N LEU A 218 16.50 10.20 7.74
CA LEU A 218 16.98 11.21 6.79
C LEU A 218 17.23 10.63 5.41
N SER A 219 17.36 9.30 5.32
CA SER A 219 17.58 8.60 4.05
C SER A 219 17.02 7.17 4.10
N VAL A 220 16.80 6.59 2.93
CA VAL A 220 16.34 5.21 2.77
C VAL A 220 17.37 4.21 3.32
N SER A 221 18.67 4.53 3.25
CA SER A 221 19.75 3.68 3.76
C SER A 221 19.71 3.45 5.28
N GLU A 222 18.96 4.27 6.02
CA GLU A 222 18.80 4.05 7.46
C GLU A 222 17.87 2.85 7.77
N TYR A 223 16.94 2.52 6.88
CA TYR A 223 15.93 1.48 7.11
C TYR A 223 15.84 0.38 6.03
N PHE A 224 16.65 0.46 4.97
CA PHE A 224 16.91 -0.65 4.04
C PHE A 224 18.36 -1.09 4.10
N PHE A 225 18.63 -2.35 3.76
CA PHE A 225 20.01 -2.83 3.54
C PHE A 225 20.58 -2.24 2.25
N GLN A 226 21.92 -2.12 2.19
CA GLN A 226 22.60 -1.48 1.08
C GLN A 226 22.38 -2.18 -0.28
N ASP A 227 22.23 -3.49 -0.28
CA ASP A 227 21.92 -4.30 -1.46
C ASP A 227 20.54 -3.97 -2.07
N ALA A 228 19.61 -3.43 -1.28
CA ALA A 228 18.34 -2.90 -1.78
C ALA A 228 18.49 -1.53 -2.48
N HIS A 229 19.65 -0.87 -2.33
CA HIS A 229 19.91 0.49 -2.81
C HIS A 229 20.59 0.58 -4.16
N ASN A 230 21.02 -0.53 -4.77
CA ASN A 230 21.56 -0.50 -6.14
C ASN A 230 20.53 -0.02 -7.15
N VAL A 231 19.58 0.79 -6.66
CA VAL A 231 18.43 1.20 -7.40
C VAL A 231 18.11 2.64 -7.06
N GLN A 232 18.20 3.47 -8.07
CA GLN A 232 17.75 4.86 -8.04
C GLN A 232 16.32 4.92 -7.49
N GLY A 233 16.12 5.54 -6.37
CA GLY A 233 14.77 5.69 -5.92
C GLY A 233 14.65 6.15 -4.50
N SER A 234 14.16 7.27 -4.38
CA SER A 234 13.63 8.14 -3.32
C SER A 234 14.52 9.25 -2.92
#